data_8c7cf5b183720f4470de400d8146bf06
#
_entry.id   8c7cf5b183720f4470de400d8146bf06
#
_cell.length_a   1.000
_cell.length_b   1.000
_cell.length_c   1.000
_cell.angle_alpha   90.00
_cell.angle_beta   90.00
_cell.angle_gamma   90.00
#
_symmetry.space_group_name_H-M   'P 1'
#
loop_
_entity.id
_entity.type
_entity.pdbx_description
1 polymer ?
#
loop_
_entity_poly.entity_id
_entity_poly.type
_entity_poly.pdbx_seq_one_letter_code
_entity_poly.pdbx_strand_id
1 'polypeptide(L)'
;MTSTALRTPEPQRLRALERANEIRLARAALKRRIALGEVSAAEVILQCPDAASSWPIGDLLMSQRRWGSTRCRKFLSRSHIIETKPVGTLTDRQRRMLASSLDSSETREMELVGA
;
A
#
# COMPACT_ATOMS: atom_id res chain seq x y z
N MET A 1 31.18 25.90 -12.08
CA MET A 1 31.59 24.57 -12.60
C MET A 1 31.61 23.50 -11.56
N THR A 2 31.92 23.84 -10.33
CA THR A 2 31.89 22.90 -9.22
C THR A 2 30.49 22.32 -8.98
N SER A 3 29.43 23.05 -9.34
CA SER A 3 28.06 22.57 -9.21
C SER A 3 27.78 21.33 -10.07
N THR A 4 28.48 21.16 -11.18
CA THR A 4 28.30 20.03 -12.09
C THR A 4 28.81 18.72 -11.46
N ALA A 5 29.85 18.77 -10.65
CA ALA A 5 30.42 17.60 -10.00
C ALA A 5 29.48 17.04 -8.93
N LEU A 6 28.59 17.86 -8.37
CA LEU A 6 27.65 17.47 -7.32
C LEU A 6 26.31 17.01 -7.86
N ARG A 7 26.08 17.17 -9.16
CA ARG A 7 24.83 16.78 -9.79
C ARG A 7 24.91 15.39 -10.37
N THR A 8 23.81 14.65 -10.25
CA THR A 8 23.67 13.38 -10.94
C THR A 8 23.73 13.62 -12.46
N PRO A 9 24.49 12.82 -13.22
CA PRO A 9 24.52 12.95 -14.67
C PRO A 9 23.13 12.93 -15.28
N GLU A 10 22.91 13.68 -16.35
CA GLU A 10 21.64 13.83 -17.04
C GLU A 10 20.96 12.49 -17.35
N PRO A 11 21.64 11.49 -17.92
CA PRO A 11 21.02 10.19 -18.18
C PRO A 11 20.51 9.48 -16.92
N GLN A 12 21.27 9.54 -15.83
CA GLN A 12 20.85 8.94 -14.56
C GLN A 12 19.67 9.67 -13.96
N ARG A 13 19.66 10.99 -14.10
CA ARG A 13 18.58 11.83 -13.61
C ARG A 13 17.27 11.51 -14.33
N LEU A 14 17.33 11.36 -15.66
CA LEU A 14 16.18 11.01 -16.47
C LEU A 14 15.66 9.63 -16.11
N ARG A 15 16.56 8.65 -15.93
CA ARG A 15 16.17 7.30 -15.52
C ARG A 15 15.50 7.29 -14.15
N ALA A 16 16.01 8.08 -13.21
CA ALA A 16 15.44 8.18 -11.89
C ALA A 16 14.02 8.78 -11.93
N LEU A 17 13.82 9.80 -12.77
CA LEU A 17 12.52 10.43 -12.96
C LEU A 17 11.54 9.46 -13.64
N GLU A 18 12.00 8.73 -14.64
CA GLU A 18 11.19 7.74 -15.34
C GLU A 18 10.74 6.63 -14.37
N ARG A 19 11.67 6.13 -13.57
CA ARG A 19 11.36 5.10 -12.59
C ARG A 19 10.37 5.59 -11.55
N ALA A 20 10.55 6.81 -11.04
CA ALA A 20 9.63 7.40 -10.08
C ALA A 20 8.23 7.56 -10.68
N ASN A 21 8.17 7.93 -11.96
CA ASN A 21 6.90 8.08 -12.66
C ASN A 21 6.22 6.72 -12.88
N GLU A 22 7.00 5.69 -13.25
CA GLU A 22 6.48 4.33 -13.40
C GLU A 22 5.86 3.81 -12.10
N ILE A 23 6.55 4.03 -10.97
CA ILE A 23 6.06 3.62 -9.67
C ILE A 23 4.78 4.36 -9.32
N ARG A 24 4.72 5.65 -9.61
CA ARG A 24 3.55 6.47 -9.36
C ARG A 24 2.34 5.99 -10.16
N LEU A 25 2.54 5.69 -11.44
CA LEU A 25 1.49 5.19 -12.31
C LEU A 25 1.03 3.80 -11.90
N ALA A 26 1.99 2.93 -11.53
CA ALA A 26 1.68 1.58 -11.06
C ALA A 26 0.88 1.62 -9.77
N ARG A 27 1.22 2.55 -8.86
CA ARG A 27 0.49 2.73 -7.61
C ARG A 27 -0.93 3.24 -7.85
N ALA A 28 -1.10 4.18 -8.77
CA ALA A 28 -2.42 4.69 -9.13
C ALA A 28 -3.29 3.60 -9.73
N ALA A 29 -2.72 2.76 -10.59
CA ALA A 29 -3.42 1.61 -11.15
C ALA A 29 -3.81 0.60 -10.07
N LEU A 30 -2.91 0.34 -9.14
CA LEU A 30 -3.14 -0.57 -8.03
C LEU A 30 -4.27 -0.07 -7.12
N LYS A 31 -4.29 1.22 -6.80
CA LYS A 31 -5.37 1.84 -6.03
C LYS A 31 -6.73 1.60 -6.69
N ARG A 32 -6.79 1.78 -8.00
CA ARG A 32 -8.01 1.59 -8.77
C ARG A 32 -8.48 0.13 -8.69
N ARG A 33 -7.55 -0.80 -8.86
CA ARG A 33 -7.86 -2.24 -8.82
C ARG A 33 -8.37 -2.66 -7.44
N ILE A 34 -7.78 -2.12 -6.39
CA ILE A 34 -8.23 -2.38 -5.01
C ILE A 34 -9.64 -1.82 -4.81
N ALA A 35 -9.88 -0.59 -5.25
CA ALA A 35 -11.18 0.06 -5.11
C ALA A 35 -12.27 -0.69 -5.86
N LEU A 36 -11.93 -1.30 -6.99
CA LEU A 36 -12.88 -2.08 -7.81
C LEU A 36 -13.04 -3.53 -7.33
N GLY A 37 -12.26 -3.95 -6.36
CA GLY A 37 -12.30 -5.32 -5.84
C GLY A 37 -11.58 -6.34 -6.71
N GLU A 38 -10.81 -5.91 -7.69
CA GLU A 38 -10.04 -6.80 -8.56
C GLU A 38 -8.86 -7.44 -7.83
N VAL A 39 -8.30 -6.70 -6.86
CA VAL A 39 -7.19 -7.14 -6.03
C VAL A 39 -7.53 -6.78 -4.59
N SER A 40 -7.27 -7.68 -3.65
CA SER A 40 -7.50 -7.38 -2.25
C SER A 40 -6.30 -6.68 -1.62
N ALA A 41 -6.54 -5.86 -0.60
CA ALA A 41 -5.48 -5.24 0.17
C ALA A 41 -4.59 -6.31 0.82
N ALA A 42 -5.19 -7.41 1.26
CA ALA A 42 -4.46 -8.55 1.85
C ALA A 42 -3.43 -9.11 0.87
N GLU A 43 -3.80 -9.30 -0.39
CA GLU A 43 -2.88 -9.79 -1.42
C GLU A 43 -1.71 -8.84 -1.62
N VAL A 44 -1.99 -7.54 -1.66
CA VAL A 44 -0.94 -6.53 -1.85
C VAL A 44 0.02 -6.53 -0.66
N ILE A 45 -0.49 -6.68 0.55
CA ILE A 45 0.35 -6.75 1.76
C ILE A 45 1.26 -7.98 1.70
N LEU A 46 0.71 -9.14 1.33
CA LEU A 46 1.47 -10.39 1.29
C LEU A 46 2.51 -10.41 0.16
N GLN A 47 2.13 -9.98 -1.02
CA GLN A 47 3.02 -9.99 -2.18
C GLN A 47 4.00 -8.84 -2.20
N CYS A 48 3.61 -7.71 -1.63
CA CYS A 48 4.40 -6.47 -1.58
C CYS A 48 5.08 -6.15 -2.92
N PRO A 49 4.29 -5.84 -3.97
CA PRO A 49 4.89 -5.42 -5.24
C PRO A 49 5.68 -4.13 -5.07
N ASP A 50 6.63 -3.88 -5.95
CA ASP A 50 7.51 -2.72 -5.88
C ASP A 50 6.74 -1.41 -5.72
N ALA A 51 5.63 -1.26 -6.41
CA ALA A 51 4.81 -0.06 -6.35
C ALA A 51 4.20 0.17 -4.96
N ALA A 52 4.03 -0.89 -4.17
CA ALA A 52 3.44 -0.81 -2.84
C ALA A 52 4.48 -0.71 -1.74
N SER A 53 5.75 -1.01 -2.02
CA SER A 53 6.81 -1.09 -1.01
C SER A 53 6.96 0.19 -0.19
N SER A 54 6.93 1.35 -0.83
CA SER A 54 7.07 2.64 -0.16
C SER A 54 5.72 3.26 0.23
N TRP A 55 4.64 2.58 -0.04
CA TRP A 55 3.29 3.08 0.22
C TRP A 55 2.97 2.95 1.71
N PRO A 56 2.51 4.02 2.38
CA PRO A 56 2.09 3.91 3.78
C PRO A 56 0.94 2.91 3.91
N ILE A 57 0.99 2.07 4.92
CA ILE A 57 -0.03 1.03 5.12
C ILE A 57 -1.44 1.63 5.27
N GLY A 58 -1.55 2.78 5.90
CA GLY A 58 -2.82 3.48 6.03
C GLY A 58 -3.43 3.85 4.69
N ASP A 59 -2.61 4.36 3.76
CA ASP A 59 -3.06 4.74 2.44
C ASP A 59 -3.52 3.52 1.64
N LEU A 60 -2.81 2.41 1.77
CA LEU A 60 -3.21 1.15 1.14
C LEU A 60 -4.59 0.71 1.63
N LEU A 61 -4.80 0.72 2.94
CA LEU A 61 -6.07 0.32 3.53
C LEU A 61 -7.22 1.24 3.12
N MET A 62 -6.95 2.55 3.06
CA MET A 62 -7.96 3.53 2.64
C MET A 62 -8.30 3.46 1.16
N SER A 63 -7.52 2.75 0.37
CA SER A 63 -7.84 2.50 -1.04
C SER A 63 -9.01 1.55 -1.20
N GLN A 64 -9.30 0.77 -0.18
CA GLN A 64 -10.42 -0.16 -0.19
C GLN A 64 -11.74 0.61 -0.11
N ARG A 65 -12.73 0.11 -0.81
CA ARG A 65 -14.06 0.67 -0.79
C ARG A 65 -14.62 0.61 0.64
N ARG A 66 -15.23 1.69 1.09
CA ARG A 66 -15.83 1.81 2.44
C ARG A 66 -14.84 1.90 3.59
N TRP A 67 -13.54 2.00 3.32
CA TRP A 67 -12.54 2.20 4.35
C TRP A 67 -12.18 3.67 4.48
N GLY A 68 -12.63 4.30 5.54
CA GLY A 68 -12.25 5.66 5.88
C GLY A 68 -11.08 5.70 6.86
N SER A 69 -10.63 6.90 7.21
CA SER A 69 -9.50 7.07 8.12
C SER A 69 -9.77 6.49 9.50
N THR A 70 -10.98 6.63 10.02
CA THR A 70 -11.35 6.11 11.33
C THR A 70 -11.26 4.59 11.39
N ARG A 71 -11.81 3.92 10.40
CA ARG A 71 -11.76 2.45 10.31
C ARG A 71 -10.33 1.96 10.18
N CYS A 72 -9.53 2.65 9.37
CA CYS A 72 -8.13 2.34 9.17
C CYS A 72 -7.34 2.44 10.49
N ARG A 73 -7.51 3.52 11.24
CA ARG A 73 -6.84 3.72 12.52
C ARG A 73 -7.23 2.65 13.54
N LYS A 74 -8.51 2.33 13.63
CA LYS A 74 -8.98 1.29 14.55
C LYS A 74 -8.38 -0.07 14.22
N PHE A 75 -8.36 -0.39 12.93
CA PHE A 75 -7.78 -1.65 12.46
C PHE A 75 -6.30 -1.74 12.80
N LEU A 76 -5.52 -0.71 12.49
CA LEU A 76 -4.08 -0.70 12.72
C LEU A 76 -3.72 -0.62 14.20
N SER A 77 -4.54 0.05 15.02
CA SER A 77 -4.26 0.14 16.45
C SER A 77 -4.33 -1.22 17.14
N ARG A 78 -5.18 -2.12 16.66
CA ARG A 78 -5.26 -3.49 17.18
C ARG A 78 -3.98 -4.28 16.93
N SER A 79 -3.29 -3.95 15.85
CA SER A 79 -2.06 -4.60 15.45
C SER A 79 -0.81 -3.85 15.90
N HIS A 80 -0.98 -2.72 16.59
CA HIS A 80 0.11 -1.85 17.04
C HIS A 80 1.00 -1.39 15.89
N ILE A 81 0.41 -1.11 14.74
CA ILE A 81 1.11 -0.63 13.55
C ILE A 81 0.71 0.81 13.28
N ILE A 82 1.70 1.66 13.02
CA ILE A 82 1.49 3.06 12.70
C ILE A 82 1.04 3.18 11.23
N GLU A 83 0.02 4.00 10.97
CA GLU A 83 -0.54 4.15 9.63
C GLU A 83 0.45 4.65 8.57
N THR A 84 1.49 5.34 8.99
CA THR A 84 2.52 5.86 8.08
C THR A 84 3.61 4.84 7.75
N LYS A 85 3.59 3.66 8.37
CA LYS A 85 4.61 2.64 8.13
C LYS A 85 4.54 2.12 6.70
N PRO A 86 5.67 2.17 5.94
CA PRO A 86 5.66 1.63 4.57
C PRO A 86 5.42 0.13 4.53
N VAL A 87 4.64 -0.32 3.57
CA VAL A 87 4.30 -1.75 3.42
C VAL A 87 5.53 -2.63 3.34
N GLY A 88 6.57 -2.16 2.64
CA GLY A 88 7.83 -2.91 2.48
C GLY A 88 8.59 -3.12 3.77
N THR A 89 8.33 -2.34 4.82
CA THR A 89 9.00 -2.47 6.11
C THR A 89 8.28 -3.38 7.10
N LEU A 90 7.12 -3.90 6.72
CA LEU A 90 6.39 -4.83 7.57
C LEU A 90 7.13 -6.17 7.66
N THR A 91 7.13 -6.76 8.85
CA THR A 91 7.70 -8.11 9.02
C THR A 91 6.75 -9.14 8.41
N ASP A 92 7.25 -10.35 8.13
CA ASP A 92 6.41 -11.43 7.61
C ASP A 92 5.25 -11.73 8.54
N ARG A 93 5.51 -11.70 9.84
CA ARG A 93 4.48 -11.91 10.85
C ARG A 93 3.40 -10.84 10.79
N GLN A 94 3.80 -9.57 10.68
CA GLN A 94 2.87 -8.46 10.56
C GLN A 94 2.02 -8.57 9.30
N ARG A 95 2.65 -8.93 8.19
CA ARG A 95 1.96 -9.11 6.90
C ARG A 95 0.88 -10.17 6.99
N ARG A 96 1.24 -11.34 7.53
CA ARG A 96 0.30 -12.45 7.68
C ARG A 96 -0.83 -12.12 8.64
N MET A 97 -0.52 -11.45 9.73
CA MET A 97 -1.51 -11.03 10.70
C MET A 97 -2.51 -10.03 10.11
N LEU A 98 -2.01 -9.02 9.40
CA LEU A 98 -2.86 -8.03 8.75
C LEU A 98 -3.73 -8.65 7.67
N ALA A 99 -3.15 -9.51 6.83
CA ALA A 99 -3.89 -10.19 5.76
C ALA A 99 -5.00 -11.06 6.33
N SER A 100 -4.70 -11.81 7.38
CA SER A 100 -5.69 -12.65 8.05
C SER A 100 -6.82 -11.83 8.66
N SER A 101 -6.48 -10.71 9.30
CA SER A 101 -7.47 -9.82 9.91
C SER A 101 -8.35 -9.16 8.85
N LEU A 102 -7.79 -8.80 7.70
CA LEU A 102 -8.54 -8.23 6.59
C LEU A 102 -9.52 -9.24 6.00
N ASP A 103 -9.07 -10.47 5.80
CA ASP A 103 -9.94 -11.54 5.29
C ASP A 103 -11.11 -11.81 6.22
N SER A 104 -10.86 -11.84 7.51
CA SER A 104 -11.92 -12.02 8.53
C SER A 104 -12.92 -10.86 8.48
N SER A 105 -12.43 -9.64 8.32
CA SER A 105 -13.26 -8.45 8.24
C SER A 105 -14.16 -8.47 7.00
N GLU A 106 -13.62 -8.87 5.86
CA GLU A 106 -14.37 -9.00 4.61
C GLU A 106 -15.45 -10.07 4.73
N THR A 107 -15.11 -11.20 5.33
CA THR A 107 -16.06 -12.29 5.55
C THR A 107 -17.24 -11.82 6.41
N ARG A 108 -16.98 -11.06 7.46
CA ARG A 108 -18.05 -10.51 8.29
C ARG A 108 -18.96 -9.57 7.53
N GLU A 109 -18.39 -8.71 6.68
CA GLU A 109 -19.17 -7.79 5.87
C GLU A 109 -20.03 -8.54 4.87
N MET A 110 -19.50 -9.57 4.25
CA MET A 110 -20.26 -10.42 3.33
C MET A 110 -21.40 -11.14 4.02
N GLU A 111 -21.18 -11.65 5.23
CA GLU A 111 -22.21 -12.31 6.02
C GLU A 111 -23.33 -11.34 6.40
N LEU A 112 -22.97 -10.12 6.80
CA LEU A 112 -23.95 -9.08 7.17
C LEU A 112 -24.75 -8.63 5.96
N VAL A 113 -24.13 -8.52 4.82
CA VAL A 113 -24.81 -8.10 3.57
C VAL A 113 -25.63 -9.24 3.00
N GLY A 114 -25.16 -10.47 3.14
CA GLY A 114 -25.84 -11.66 2.64
C GLY A 114 -27.05 -12.07 3.48
N ALA A 115 -27.14 -11.56 4.67
CA ALA A 115 -28.27 -11.83 5.54
C ALA A 115 -29.45 -10.95 5.19
#